data_1c68ea0c75dce020c0c6ecc01d03a94f
#
_entry.id   1c68ea0c75dce020c0c6ecc01d03a94f
#
_cell.length_a   1.000
_cell.length_b   1.000
_cell.length_c   1.000
_cell.angle_alpha   90.00
_cell.angle_beta   90.00
_cell.angle_gamma   90.00
#
_symmetry.space_group_name_H-M   'P 1'
#
loop_
_entity.id
_entity.type
_entity.pdbx_description
1 polymer ?
#
loop_
_entity_poly.entity_id
_entity_poly.type
_entity_poly.pdbx_seq_one_letter_code
_entity_poly.pdbx_strand_id
1 'polypeptide(L)'
;MDESEIIRQLREQNELLRLENEMLKARIRELEARLAKYENAHTPPSLRRGRNLKKDKTNKGKPGQKVGHKGMTRPLAIPDSQVEVTADRCPDCGAKLNLPFRFESKVIEEIPEPQPVIVTEYKIAHYICPCCRKEVVARDANCPHEGKFGNNVIAQATLMRYEDRLPHRKIQDTLKRIHGLALSPATIFDLTRRAGEAVRPEYDAILERIRGAPILYVDETGIHVQGEKHWIWTFTTPSETFFVIRKSRGTNVLIEVLTRRFRGIIVCDGWKPYARFTKNLQRCWAHLLRESKDLSEKFGEAVPLHEALKGLYESLTKSLECEPPPEVRMNIWQSAREVLQHWIDREYLEVKVRKFIGKISNGFDYWFTFILNPGVETTNNRAERALRPHVVQRKILGT
;
A
#
# COMPACT_ATOMS: atom_id res chain seq x y z
N MET A 1 32.80 29.99 53.86
CA MET A 1 32.56 30.61 52.54
C MET A 1 31.30 31.44 52.67
N ASP A 2 31.36 32.70 52.28
CA ASP A 2 30.22 33.61 52.31
C ASP A 2 29.19 33.17 51.23
N GLU A 3 27.93 33.26 51.58
CA GLU A 3 26.79 32.89 50.69
C GLU A 3 26.85 33.62 49.33
N SER A 4 27.34 34.84 49.34
CA SER A 4 27.60 35.67 48.14
C SER A 4 28.65 35.06 47.21
N GLU A 5 29.69 34.44 47.77
CA GLU A 5 30.77 33.81 47.02
C GLU A 5 30.30 32.51 46.37
N ILE A 6 29.47 31.71 47.04
CA ILE A 6 28.86 30.49 46.51
C ILE A 6 27.91 30.86 45.35
N ILE A 7 27.10 31.89 45.49
CA ILE A 7 26.19 32.36 44.42
C ILE A 7 26.99 32.81 43.19
N ARG A 8 28.09 33.50 43.36
CA ARG A 8 28.99 33.91 42.27
C ARG A 8 29.55 32.71 41.53
N GLN A 9 30.12 31.72 42.23
CA GLN A 9 30.68 30.51 41.65
C GLN A 9 29.60 29.70 40.90
N LEU A 10 28.39 29.57 41.45
CA LEU A 10 27.28 28.88 40.78
C LEU A 10 26.83 29.59 39.52
N ARG A 11 26.87 30.91 39.47
CA ARG A 11 26.54 31.71 38.26
C ARG A 11 27.60 31.48 37.17
N GLU A 12 28.89 31.56 37.53
CA GLU A 12 29.98 31.32 36.61
C GLU A 12 29.93 29.87 36.03
N GLN A 13 29.67 28.89 36.90
CA GLN A 13 29.52 27.51 36.48
C GLN A 13 28.30 27.30 35.57
N ASN A 14 27.16 27.95 35.86
CA ASN A 14 25.98 27.91 34.99
C ASN A 14 26.24 28.56 33.62
N GLU A 15 27.03 29.61 33.55
CA GLU A 15 27.39 30.26 32.29
C GLU A 15 28.30 29.41 31.45
N LEU A 16 29.29 28.75 32.06
CA LEU A 16 30.17 27.78 31.42
C LEU A 16 29.35 26.58 30.88
N LEU A 17 28.44 26.01 31.65
CA LEU A 17 27.55 24.93 31.25
C LEU A 17 26.60 25.33 30.10
N ARG A 18 26.15 26.58 30.06
CA ARG A 18 25.36 27.10 28.94
C ARG A 18 26.18 27.18 27.65
N LEU A 19 27.41 27.66 27.71
CA LEU A 19 28.31 27.72 26.56
C LEU A 19 28.64 26.31 26.05
N GLU A 20 28.95 25.39 26.94
CA GLU A 20 29.20 23.98 26.58
C GLU A 20 27.98 23.35 25.94
N ASN A 21 26.77 23.56 26.48
CA ASN A 21 25.52 23.09 25.89
C ASN A 21 25.29 23.65 24.47
N GLU A 22 25.60 24.92 24.21
CA GLU A 22 25.48 25.48 22.85
C GLU A 22 26.49 24.88 21.89
N MET A 23 27.71 24.62 22.31
CA MET A 23 28.73 23.93 21.50
C MET A 23 28.31 22.49 21.21
N LEU A 24 27.79 21.76 22.20
CA LEU A 24 27.29 20.39 22.01
C LEU A 24 26.09 20.37 21.05
N LYS A 25 25.16 21.30 21.17
CA LYS A 25 24.03 21.43 20.24
C LYS A 25 24.49 21.75 18.82
N ALA A 26 25.49 22.59 18.64
CA ALA A 26 26.06 22.87 17.34
C ALA A 26 26.72 21.62 16.74
N ARG A 27 27.48 20.86 17.55
CA ARG A 27 28.12 19.60 17.13
C ARG A 27 27.10 18.53 16.77
N ILE A 28 26.01 18.39 17.52
CA ILE A 28 24.91 17.48 17.20
C ILE A 28 24.30 17.86 15.85
N ARG A 29 24.00 19.14 15.60
CA ARG A 29 23.47 19.61 14.30
C ARG A 29 24.41 19.30 13.15
N GLU A 30 25.71 19.48 13.32
CA GLU A 30 26.72 19.13 12.32
C GLU A 30 26.72 17.62 12.02
N LEU A 31 26.71 16.79 13.07
CA LEU A 31 26.71 15.33 12.93
C LEU A 31 25.40 14.83 12.29
N GLU A 32 24.25 15.40 12.66
CA GLU A 32 22.96 15.09 12.04
C GLU A 32 22.94 15.46 10.55
N ALA A 33 23.49 16.62 10.18
CA ALA A 33 23.61 17.06 8.79
C ALA A 33 24.55 16.11 7.99
N ARG A 34 25.63 15.63 8.61
CA ARG A 34 26.52 14.63 7.99
C ARG A 34 25.83 13.28 7.80
N LEU A 35 25.07 12.80 8.80
CA LEU A 35 24.30 11.56 8.73
C LEU A 35 23.17 11.62 7.69
N ALA A 36 22.48 12.76 7.59
CA ALA A 36 21.44 12.98 6.60
C ALA A 36 21.93 12.82 5.15
N LYS A 37 23.20 13.13 4.89
CA LYS A 37 23.81 12.92 3.56
C LYS A 37 23.95 11.43 3.17
N TYR A 38 23.88 10.50 4.13
CA TYR A 38 23.96 9.05 3.89
C TYR A 38 22.61 8.37 3.78
N GLU A 39 21.52 9.04 4.16
CA GLU A 39 20.17 8.56 3.89
C GLU A 39 19.85 8.73 2.40
N ASN A 40 19.09 7.79 1.82
CA ASN A 40 18.69 7.85 0.41
C ASN A 40 17.17 7.99 0.26
N ALA A 41 16.71 8.33 -0.96
CA ALA A 41 15.31 8.52 -1.28
C ALA A 41 14.43 7.29 -1.01
N HIS A 42 15.02 6.11 -1.03
CA HIS A 42 14.35 4.83 -0.83
C HIS A 42 14.38 4.34 0.63
N THR A 43 15.05 5.08 1.54
CA THR A 43 15.03 4.74 2.97
C THR A 43 13.60 4.90 3.50
N PRO A 44 12.97 3.83 4.04
CA PRO A 44 11.62 3.90 4.61
C PRO A 44 11.52 5.00 5.66
N PRO A 45 10.41 5.75 5.74
CA PRO A 45 10.24 6.82 6.73
C PRO A 45 10.47 6.39 8.19
N SER A 46 10.18 5.13 8.50
CA SER A 46 10.41 4.52 9.82
C SER A 46 11.89 4.31 10.18
N LEU A 47 12.78 4.27 9.17
CA LEU A 47 14.23 4.07 9.34
C LEU A 47 15.04 5.37 9.15
N ARG A 48 14.40 6.47 8.73
CA ARG A 48 15.05 7.78 8.60
C ARG A 48 15.25 8.38 9.98
N ARG A 49 16.50 8.43 10.43
CA ARG A 49 16.89 9.10 11.69
C ARG A 49 16.77 10.62 11.48
N GLY A 50 16.21 11.34 12.43
CA GLY A 50 16.18 12.81 12.45
C GLY A 50 14.88 13.51 12.08
N ARG A 51 13.81 12.81 11.71
CA ARG A 51 12.50 13.46 11.41
C ARG A 51 11.63 13.78 12.63
N ASN A 52 12.11 13.55 13.84
CA ASN A 52 11.46 14.05 15.06
C ASN A 52 11.88 15.47 15.47
N LEU A 53 12.74 16.12 14.70
CA LEU A 53 12.87 17.57 14.80
C LEU A 53 11.53 18.17 14.41
N LYS A 54 10.83 18.72 15.41
CA LYS A 54 9.58 19.49 15.23
C LYS A 54 9.84 20.46 14.07
N LYS A 55 9.29 20.17 12.88
CA LYS A 55 9.19 21.18 11.84
C LYS A 55 8.48 22.35 12.51
N ASP A 56 9.08 23.53 12.42
CA ASP A 56 8.44 24.76 12.85
C ASP A 56 7.00 24.76 12.39
N LYS A 57 6.07 24.91 13.34
CA LYS A 57 4.63 24.88 13.10
C LYS A 57 4.11 26.13 12.39
N THR A 58 4.98 26.89 11.74
CA THR A 58 4.61 28.03 10.92
C THR A 58 4.07 27.53 9.60
N ASN A 59 2.75 27.59 9.42
CA ASN A 59 1.96 27.24 8.23
C ASN A 59 1.52 25.79 8.04
N LYS A 60 1.13 25.08 9.08
CA LYS A 60 0.12 24.03 8.88
C LYS A 60 -1.23 24.72 8.82
N GLY A 61 -1.83 24.79 7.65
CA GLY A 61 -3.24 25.11 7.51
C GLY A 61 -4.04 24.26 8.52
N LYS A 62 -5.09 24.82 9.12
CA LYS A 62 -5.94 24.11 10.09
C LYS A 62 -6.29 22.74 9.48
N PRO A 63 -6.19 21.63 10.26
CA PRO A 63 -6.65 20.34 9.79
C PRO A 63 -8.13 20.45 9.47
N GLY A 64 -8.49 20.16 8.22
CA GLY A 64 -9.86 20.30 7.71
C GLY A 64 -9.87 20.30 6.19
N GLN A 65 -11.04 20.22 5.64
CA GLN A 65 -11.25 20.27 4.19
C GLN A 65 -11.05 21.69 3.68
N LYS A 66 -10.64 21.84 2.41
CA LYS A 66 -10.45 23.16 1.79
C LYS A 66 -11.77 23.93 1.78
N VAL A 67 -11.69 25.27 1.92
CA VAL A 67 -12.86 26.16 1.79
C VAL A 67 -13.55 25.87 0.44
N GLY A 68 -14.86 25.66 0.46
CA GLY A 68 -15.66 25.30 -0.72
C GLY A 68 -15.86 23.81 -0.95
N HIS A 69 -15.29 22.93 -0.11
CA HIS A 69 -15.60 21.49 -0.18
C HIS A 69 -17.07 21.26 0.19
N LYS A 70 -17.84 20.69 -0.74
CA LYS A 70 -19.21 20.24 -0.43
C LYS A 70 -19.11 19.02 0.48
N GLY A 71 -19.58 19.18 1.72
CA GLY A 71 -19.71 18.05 2.63
C GLY A 71 -20.61 16.97 2.01
N MET A 72 -20.14 15.74 1.96
CA MET A 72 -21.02 14.59 1.65
C MET A 72 -21.78 14.22 2.91
N THR A 73 -23.07 14.54 2.94
CA THR A 73 -23.98 14.07 3.99
C THR A 73 -24.51 12.69 3.55
N ARG A 74 -24.44 11.71 4.43
CA ARG A 74 -25.05 10.40 4.18
C ARG A 74 -26.56 10.57 3.96
N PRO A 75 -27.15 9.98 2.92
CA PRO A 75 -28.60 9.98 2.75
C PRO A 75 -29.27 9.35 3.99
N LEU A 76 -30.41 9.89 4.39
CA LEU A 76 -31.23 9.28 5.44
C LEU A 76 -31.64 7.88 4.99
N ALA A 77 -31.56 6.90 5.89
CA ALA A 77 -32.05 5.55 5.64
C ALA A 77 -33.56 5.56 5.56
N ILE A 78 -34.11 4.69 4.71
CA ILE A 78 -35.56 4.44 4.65
C ILE A 78 -35.88 3.48 5.81
N PRO A 79 -36.81 3.82 6.72
CA PRO A 79 -37.12 2.96 7.85
C PRO A 79 -37.80 1.66 7.41
N ASP A 80 -37.36 0.53 7.96
CA ASP A 80 -38.02 -0.78 7.76
C ASP A 80 -39.27 -0.93 8.62
N SER A 81 -39.34 -0.19 9.74
CA SER A 81 -40.45 -0.20 10.69
C SER A 81 -40.65 1.17 11.32
N GLN A 82 -41.84 1.45 11.79
CA GLN A 82 -42.22 2.66 12.52
C GLN A 82 -42.79 2.28 13.89
N VAL A 83 -42.28 2.96 14.93
CA VAL A 83 -42.74 2.80 16.30
C VAL A 83 -43.21 4.14 16.80
N GLU A 84 -44.47 4.24 17.22
CA GLU A 84 -45.00 5.41 17.91
C GLU A 84 -44.66 5.32 19.41
N VAL A 85 -43.94 6.32 19.90
CA VAL A 85 -43.58 6.42 21.33
C VAL A 85 -44.50 7.45 21.97
N THR A 86 -45.39 7.00 22.86
CA THR A 86 -46.33 7.83 23.60
C THR A 86 -46.08 7.72 25.11
N ALA A 87 -46.59 8.68 25.87
CA ALA A 87 -46.57 8.66 27.31
C ALA A 87 -47.99 8.81 27.86
N ASP A 88 -48.38 7.98 28.83
CA ASP A 88 -49.73 8.00 29.44
C ASP A 88 -49.86 9.04 30.56
N ARG A 89 -48.73 9.35 31.24
CA ARG A 89 -48.72 10.24 32.38
C ARG A 89 -47.53 11.21 32.33
N CYS A 90 -47.73 12.40 32.85
CA CYS A 90 -46.67 13.38 33.04
C CYS A 90 -45.64 12.86 34.05
N PRO A 91 -44.33 12.82 33.72
CA PRO A 91 -43.29 12.31 34.62
C PRO A 91 -43.09 13.21 35.88
N ASP A 92 -43.46 14.50 35.80
CA ASP A 92 -43.27 15.44 36.89
C ASP A 92 -44.43 15.49 37.88
N CYS A 93 -45.70 15.47 37.41
CA CYS A 93 -46.88 15.61 38.26
C CYS A 93 -47.83 14.42 38.28
N GLY A 94 -47.60 13.38 37.46
CA GLY A 94 -48.45 12.18 37.39
C GLY A 94 -49.78 12.35 36.70
N ALA A 95 -50.12 13.55 36.21
CA ALA A 95 -51.40 13.80 35.52
C ALA A 95 -51.50 12.93 34.24
N LYS A 96 -52.69 12.43 33.91
CA LYS A 96 -52.97 11.72 32.71
C LYS A 96 -52.80 12.62 31.49
N LEU A 97 -52.06 12.20 30.51
CA LEU A 97 -51.87 12.91 29.25
C LEU A 97 -52.94 12.55 28.25
N ASN A 98 -53.31 13.50 27.41
CA ASN A 98 -54.24 13.32 26.30
C ASN A 98 -53.45 12.99 25.01
N LEU A 99 -54.06 13.22 23.84
CA LEU A 99 -53.41 13.01 22.56
C LEU A 99 -52.18 13.95 22.40
N PRO A 100 -51.10 13.47 21.83
CA PRO A 100 -49.90 14.29 21.56
C PRO A 100 -50.28 15.42 20.59
N PHE A 101 -49.78 16.62 20.84
CA PHE A 101 -50.00 17.76 19.96
C PHE A 101 -49.01 17.81 18.78
N ARG A 102 -47.93 17.03 18.85
CA ARG A 102 -46.89 16.94 17.82
C ARG A 102 -46.10 15.64 17.95
N PHE A 103 -45.74 15.08 16.81
CA PHE A 103 -44.75 14.01 16.70
C PHE A 103 -43.45 14.57 16.10
N GLU A 104 -42.31 14.14 16.63
CA GLU A 104 -41.01 14.32 16.05
C GLU A 104 -40.49 12.99 15.51
N SER A 105 -40.05 12.96 14.26
CA SER A 105 -39.52 11.75 13.63
C SER A 105 -38.01 11.65 13.83
N LYS A 106 -37.55 10.52 14.33
CA LYS A 106 -36.14 10.19 14.47
C LYS A 106 -35.85 8.82 13.88
N VAL A 107 -35.04 8.77 12.84
CA VAL A 107 -34.60 7.52 12.22
C VAL A 107 -33.36 7.00 12.92
N ILE A 108 -33.39 5.81 13.46
CA ILE A 108 -32.29 5.12 14.14
C ILE A 108 -31.94 3.90 13.33
N GLU A 109 -30.65 3.73 13.01
CA GLU A 109 -30.09 2.53 12.41
C GLU A 109 -29.40 1.73 13.52
N GLU A 110 -29.77 0.46 13.67
CA GLU A 110 -29.21 -0.42 14.71
C GLU A 110 -28.65 -1.71 14.08
N ILE A 111 -27.59 -2.24 14.68
CA ILE A 111 -27.05 -3.55 14.31
C ILE A 111 -27.85 -4.62 15.06
N PRO A 112 -28.45 -5.61 14.35
CA PRO A 112 -29.21 -6.66 15.01
C PRO A 112 -28.31 -7.51 15.91
N GLU A 113 -28.95 -8.15 16.90
CA GLU A 113 -28.25 -9.11 17.77
C GLU A 113 -27.49 -10.16 16.96
N PRO A 114 -26.25 -10.50 17.35
CA PRO A 114 -25.45 -11.51 16.67
C PRO A 114 -26.20 -12.86 16.62
N GLN A 115 -26.24 -13.47 15.45
CA GLN A 115 -26.89 -14.75 15.26
C GLN A 115 -25.92 -15.92 15.50
N PRO A 116 -26.31 -16.96 16.26
CA PRO A 116 -25.51 -18.17 16.43
C PRO A 116 -25.36 -18.91 15.09
N VAL A 117 -24.37 -19.81 15.04
CA VAL A 117 -24.17 -20.67 13.86
C VAL A 117 -25.36 -21.60 13.67
N ILE A 118 -25.71 -21.82 12.40
CA ILE A 118 -26.69 -22.85 12.00
C ILE A 118 -25.96 -24.18 11.91
N VAL A 119 -26.45 -25.18 12.62
CA VAL A 119 -25.90 -26.55 12.59
C VAL A 119 -26.86 -27.43 11.77
N THR A 120 -26.36 -27.97 10.66
CA THR A 120 -27.15 -28.83 9.76
C THR A 120 -26.50 -30.21 9.67
N GLU A 121 -27.34 -31.27 9.84
CA GLU A 121 -26.93 -32.65 9.59
C GLU A 121 -27.22 -33.00 8.13
N TYR A 122 -26.19 -33.39 7.35
CA TYR A 122 -26.32 -33.91 6.00
C TYR A 122 -26.24 -35.43 6.01
N LYS A 123 -27.34 -36.13 5.63
CA LYS A 123 -27.38 -37.57 5.41
C LYS A 123 -27.05 -37.86 3.96
N ILE A 124 -25.84 -38.24 3.68
CA ILE A 124 -25.31 -38.44 2.33
C ILE A 124 -25.59 -39.88 1.90
N ALA A 125 -26.34 -40.06 0.80
CA ALA A 125 -26.64 -41.36 0.27
C ALA A 125 -25.51 -41.91 -0.62
N HIS A 126 -25.21 -43.20 -0.44
CA HIS A 126 -24.28 -43.96 -1.24
C HIS A 126 -25.05 -44.97 -2.09
N TYR A 127 -24.73 -45.06 -3.36
CA TYR A 127 -25.37 -45.95 -4.32
C TYR A 127 -24.32 -46.82 -5.01
N ILE A 128 -24.72 -48.03 -5.42
CA ILE A 128 -23.92 -48.82 -6.36
C ILE A 128 -24.56 -48.68 -7.75
N CYS A 129 -23.82 -48.19 -8.72
CA CYS A 129 -24.30 -48.06 -10.09
C CYS A 129 -24.68 -49.43 -10.64
N PRO A 130 -25.92 -49.64 -11.11
CA PRO A 130 -26.34 -50.95 -11.64
C PRO A 130 -25.60 -51.33 -12.91
N CYS A 131 -25.09 -50.38 -13.68
CA CYS A 131 -24.40 -50.62 -14.94
C CYS A 131 -22.92 -50.92 -14.73
N CYS A 132 -22.16 -50.00 -14.14
CA CYS A 132 -20.69 -50.12 -14.02
C CYS A 132 -20.21 -50.62 -12.64
N ARG A 133 -21.13 -50.93 -11.72
CA ARG A 133 -20.86 -51.37 -10.35
C ARG A 133 -19.99 -50.45 -9.48
N LYS A 134 -19.75 -49.20 -9.91
CA LYS A 134 -19.00 -48.22 -9.15
C LYS A 134 -19.90 -47.60 -8.09
N GLU A 135 -19.29 -47.25 -6.96
CA GLU A 135 -19.92 -46.46 -5.92
C GLU A 135 -20.15 -45.03 -6.38
N VAL A 136 -21.36 -44.53 -6.17
CA VAL A 136 -21.77 -43.15 -6.43
C VAL A 136 -22.21 -42.52 -5.09
N VAL A 137 -21.56 -41.47 -4.70
CA VAL A 137 -21.87 -40.71 -3.48
C VAL A 137 -22.65 -39.45 -3.88
N ALA A 138 -23.82 -39.26 -3.27
CA ALA A 138 -24.60 -38.05 -3.51
C ALA A 138 -23.84 -36.81 -3.03
N ARG A 139 -24.02 -35.68 -3.71
CA ARG A 139 -23.38 -34.41 -3.39
C ARG A 139 -24.41 -33.29 -3.28
N ASP A 140 -24.16 -32.38 -2.36
CA ASP A 140 -24.91 -31.14 -2.18
C ASP A 140 -23.96 -29.97 -2.20
N ALA A 141 -24.33 -28.87 -2.87
CA ALA A 141 -23.46 -27.69 -3.04
C ALA A 141 -23.13 -26.97 -1.71
N ASN A 142 -24.02 -27.09 -0.71
CA ASN A 142 -23.83 -26.46 0.59
C ASN A 142 -23.09 -27.36 1.60
N CYS A 143 -22.93 -28.65 1.25
CA CYS A 143 -22.15 -29.59 2.04
C CYS A 143 -20.73 -29.70 1.51
N PRO A 144 -19.74 -29.10 2.18
CA PRO A 144 -18.34 -29.19 1.77
C PRO A 144 -17.89 -30.63 1.65
N HIS A 145 -17.12 -30.96 0.63
CA HIS A 145 -16.60 -32.31 0.40
C HIS A 145 -15.77 -32.81 1.57
N GLU A 146 -15.08 -31.92 2.27
CA GLU A 146 -14.24 -32.23 3.41
C GLU A 146 -14.50 -31.29 4.58
N GLY A 147 -14.33 -31.82 5.80
CA GLY A 147 -14.38 -31.07 7.04
C GLY A 147 -15.80 -30.86 7.58
N LYS A 148 -15.90 -30.06 8.65
CA LYS A 148 -17.11 -29.86 9.47
C LYS A 148 -17.69 -28.45 9.36
N PHE A 149 -17.10 -27.58 8.54
CA PHE A 149 -17.47 -26.17 8.45
C PHE A 149 -17.96 -25.84 7.07
N GLY A 150 -19.11 -25.17 7.01
CA GLY A 150 -19.75 -24.73 5.78
C GLY A 150 -18.95 -23.62 5.04
N ASN A 151 -19.30 -23.43 3.78
CA ASN A 151 -18.61 -22.49 2.89
C ASN A 151 -18.58 -21.05 3.45
N ASN A 152 -19.63 -20.60 4.14
CA ASN A 152 -19.65 -19.26 4.74
C ASN A 152 -18.65 -19.10 5.88
N VAL A 153 -18.40 -20.14 6.69
CA VAL A 153 -17.35 -20.10 7.73
C VAL A 153 -15.98 -20.01 7.11
N ILE A 154 -15.73 -20.77 6.02
CA ILE A 154 -14.47 -20.74 5.27
C ILE A 154 -14.26 -19.33 4.65
N ALA A 155 -15.29 -18.78 4.00
CA ALA A 155 -15.23 -17.46 3.37
C ALA A 155 -14.99 -16.36 4.41
N GLN A 156 -15.74 -16.33 5.52
CA GLN A 156 -15.57 -15.34 6.58
C GLN A 156 -14.19 -15.41 7.23
N ALA A 157 -13.70 -16.60 7.56
CA ALA A 157 -12.34 -16.76 8.11
C ALA A 157 -11.27 -16.26 7.15
N THR A 158 -11.47 -16.47 5.83
CA THR A 158 -10.55 -16.05 4.77
C THR A 158 -10.56 -14.53 4.59
N LEU A 159 -11.74 -13.90 4.54
CA LEU A 159 -11.89 -12.44 4.45
C LEU A 159 -11.29 -11.76 5.68
N MET A 160 -11.62 -12.22 6.89
CA MET A 160 -11.03 -11.70 8.13
C MET A 160 -9.50 -11.81 8.12
N ARG A 161 -8.94 -12.87 7.53
CA ARG A 161 -7.49 -13.09 7.47
C ARG A 161 -6.80 -12.18 6.46
N TYR A 162 -7.33 -12.08 5.24
CA TYR A 162 -6.62 -11.44 4.12
C TYR A 162 -7.12 -10.03 3.81
N GLU A 163 -8.41 -9.74 3.93
CA GLU A 163 -8.98 -8.41 3.74
C GLU A 163 -8.84 -7.57 5.02
N ASP A 164 -9.34 -8.10 6.16
CA ASP A 164 -9.29 -7.40 7.46
C ASP A 164 -7.91 -7.51 8.13
N ARG A 165 -7.03 -8.40 7.64
CA ARG A 165 -5.65 -8.62 8.13
C ARG A 165 -5.56 -9.08 9.59
N LEU A 166 -6.61 -9.73 10.10
CA LEU A 166 -6.65 -10.18 11.48
C LEU A 166 -5.70 -11.37 11.71
N PRO A 167 -4.95 -11.39 12.81
CA PRO A 167 -4.25 -12.59 13.28
C PRO A 167 -5.24 -13.72 13.61
N HIS A 168 -4.86 -14.99 13.45
CA HIS A 168 -5.75 -16.15 13.67
C HIS A 168 -6.44 -16.13 15.04
N ARG A 169 -5.74 -15.70 16.12
CA ARG A 169 -6.34 -15.58 17.46
C ARG A 169 -7.45 -14.53 17.50
N LYS A 170 -7.31 -13.42 16.78
CA LYS A 170 -8.37 -12.39 16.69
C LYS A 170 -9.57 -12.87 15.87
N ILE A 171 -9.34 -13.66 14.83
CA ILE A 171 -10.42 -14.32 14.08
C ILE A 171 -11.18 -15.29 14.99
N GLN A 172 -10.47 -16.10 15.78
CA GLN A 172 -11.05 -16.98 16.80
C GLN A 172 -11.96 -16.21 17.77
N ASP A 173 -11.42 -15.13 18.37
CA ASP A 173 -12.17 -14.30 19.33
C ASP A 173 -13.41 -13.68 18.70
N THR A 174 -13.29 -13.21 17.45
CA THR A 174 -14.39 -12.57 16.72
C THR A 174 -15.51 -13.56 16.39
N LEU A 175 -15.17 -14.72 15.82
CA LEU A 175 -16.17 -15.76 15.49
C LEU A 175 -16.87 -16.30 16.74
N LYS A 176 -16.13 -16.47 17.84
CA LYS A 176 -16.72 -16.87 19.13
C LYS A 176 -17.68 -15.82 19.67
N ARG A 177 -17.30 -14.53 19.62
CA ARG A 177 -18.09 -13.43 20.17
C ARG A 177 -19.35 -13.16 19.34
N ILE A 178 -19.26 -13.19 18.00
CA ILE A 178 -20.37 -12.83 17.11
C ILE A 178 -21.29 -14.02 16.86
N HIS A 179 -20.77 -15.23 16.71
CA HIS A 179 -21.54 -16.39 16.28
C HIS A 179 -21.53 -17.56 17.28
N GLY A 180 -20.90 -17.41 18.44
CA GLY A 180 -20.70 -18.51 19.38
C GLY A 180 -19.78 -19.63 18.86
N LEU A 181 -19.10 -19.42 17.71
CA LEU A 181 -18.32 -20.44 17.04
C LEU A 181 -16.90 -20.51 17.61
N ALA A 182 -16.63 -21.55 18.37
CA ALA A 182 -15.32 -21.80 18.96
C ALA A 182 -14.42 -22.60 18.00
N LEU A 183 -13.42 -21.94 17.43
CA LEU A 183 -12.41 -22.55 16.54
C LEU A 183 -11.01 -22.40 17.14
N SER A 184 -10.12 -23.35 16.87
CA SER A 184 -8.70 -23.18 17.17
C SER A 184 -8.00 -22.33 16.08
N PRO A 185 -6.88 -21.65 16.40
CA PRO A 185 -6.08 -20.98 15.38
C PRO A 185 -5.59 -21.93 14.28
N ALA A 186 -5.30 -23.20 14.60
CA ALA A 186 -4.90 -24.22 13.63
C ALA A 186 -6.07 -24.55 12.67
N THR A 187 -7.30 -24.65 13.19
CA THR A 187 -8.49 -24.85 12.35
C THR A 187 -8.68 -23.67 11.40
N ILE A 188 -8.53 -22.42 11.87
CA ILE A 188 -8.64 -21.23 11.04
C ILE A 188 -7.58 -21.24 9.93
N PHE A 189 -6.35 -21.64 10.24
CA PHE A 189 -5.30 -21.80 9.25
C PHE A 189 -5.68 -22.84 8.17
N ASP A 190 -6.23 -24.00 8.59
CA ASP A 190 -6.66 -25.04 7.64
C ASP A 190 -7.83 -24.55 6.76
N LEU A 191 -8.80 -23.82 7.31
CA LEU A 191 -9.89 -23.23 6.54
C LEU A 191 -9.37 -22.27 5.45
N THR A 192 -8.40 -21.40 5.79
CA THR A 192 -7.81 -20.48 4.82
C THR A 192 -6.94 -21.19 3.77
N ARG A 193 -6.27 -22.28 4.12
CA ARG A 193 -5.54 -23.15 3.19
C ARG A 193 -6.49 -23.78 2.17
N ARG A 194 -7.60 -24.35 2.64
CA ARG A 194 -8.65 -24.94 1.79
C ARG A 194 -9.29 -23.92 0.84
N ALA A 195 -9.53 -22.70 1.34
CA ALA A 195 -9.99 -21.60 0.48
C ALA A 195 -8.96 -21.29 -0.63
N GLY A 196 -7.67 -21.24 -0.29
CA GLY A 196 -6.59 -21.04 -1.26
C GLY A 196 -6.53 -22.14 -2.32
N GLU A 197 -6.74 -23.41 -1.94
CA GLU A 197 -6.83 -24.55 -2.87
C GLU A 197 -8.04 -24.45 -3.80
N ALA A 198 -9.20 -24.03 -3.27
CA ALA A 198 -10.41 -23.88 -4.06
C ALA A 198 -10.30 -22.77 -5.13
N VAL A 199 -9.57 -21.68 -4.86
CA VAL A 199 -9.36 -20.59 -5.82
C VAL A 199 -8.10 -20.77 -6.69
N ARG A 200 -7.41 -21.87 -6.57
CA ARG A 200 -6.17 -22.14 -7.33
C ARG A 200 -6.34 -22.04 -8.84
N PRO A 201 -7.42 -22.57 -9.46
CA PRO A 201 -7.63 -22.43 -10.90
C PRO A 201 -7.70 -20.97 -11.36
N GLU A 202 -8.37 -20.10 -10.59
CA GLU A 202 -8.43 -18.67 -10.91
C GLU A 202 -7.07 -17.97 -10.72
N TYR A 203 -6.32 -18.33 -9.69
CA TYR A 203 -4.95 -17.83 -9.50
C TYR A 203 -4.04 -18.17 -10.71
N ASP A 204 -4.14 -19.41 -11.22
CA ASP A 204 -3.37 -19.84 -12.38
C ASP A 204 -3.87 -19.15 -13.67
N ALA A 205 -5.19 -18.92 -13.82
CA ALA A 205 -5.76 -18.15 -14.92
C ALA A 205 -5.32 -16.68 -14.91
N ILE A 206 -5.24 -16.03 -13.74
CA ILE A 206 -4.68 -14.68 -13.59
C ILE A 206 -3.23 -14.65 -14.08
N LEU A 207 -2.41 -15.65 -13.74
CA LEU A 207 -1.02 -15.73 -14.21
C LEU A 207 -0.93 -15.76 -15.73
N GLU A 208 -1.80 -16.53 -16.40
CA GLU A 208 -1.78 -16.59 -17.88
C GLU A 208 -2.20 -15.24 -18.50
N ARG A 209 -3.19 -14.56 -17.94
CA ARG A 209 -3.57 -13.21 -18.39
C ARG A 209 -2.45 -12.19 -18.17
N ILE A 210 -1.74 -12.25 -17.04
CA ILE A 210 -0.55 -11.43 -16.77
C ILE A 210 0.56 -11.68 -17.79
N ARG A 211 0.78 -12.93 -18.20
CA ARG A 211 1.76 -13.30 -19.23
C ARG A 211 1.43 -12.74 -20.61
N GLY A 212 0.15 -12.57 -20.91
CA GLY A 212 -0.34 -11.97 -22.15
C GLY A 212 -0.51 -10.45 -22.14
N ALA A 213 -0.27 -9.79 -21.00
CA ALA A 213 -0.53 -8.36 -20.84
C ALA A 213 0.40 -7.50 -21.72
N PRO A 214 -0.14 -6.48 -22.44
CA PRO A 214 0.69 -5.57 -23.24
C PRO A 214 1.49 -4.59 -22.36
N ILE A 215 0.96 -4.23 -21.20
CA ILE A 215 1.59 -3.34 -20.23
C ILE A 215 1.46 -3.97 -18.84
N LEU A 216 2.57 -4.05 -18.12
CA LEU A 216 2.65 -4.68 -16.81
C LEU A 216 3.43 -3.81 -15.85
N TYR A 217 2.90 -3.60 -14.66
CA TYR A 217 3.53 -2.87 -13.56
C TYR A 217 4.09 -3.90 -12.59
N VAL A 218 5.39 -3.82 -12.31
CA VAL A 218 6.08 -4.82 -11.46
C VAL A 218 6.85 -4.11 -10.35
N ASP A 219 6.73 -4.65 -9.16
CA ASP A 219 7.47 -4.18 -7.98
C ASP A 219 7.65 -5.34 -6.98
N GLU A 220 8.57 -5.20 -6.04
CA GLU A 220 8.83 -6.21 -5.02
C GLU A 220 9.15 -5.60 -3.65
N THR A 221 8.72 -6.27 -2.58
CA THR A 221 9.02 -5.87 -1.21
C THR A 221 9.51 -7.05 -0.39
N GLY A 222 10.43 -6.78 0.56
CA GLY A 222 10.95 -7.81 1.46
C GLY A 222 9.92 -8.25 2.50
N ILE A 223 9.91 -9.53 2.81
CA ILE A 223 9.13 -10.15 3.89
C ILE A 223 9.99 -11.24 4.55
N HIS A 224 9.71 -11.56 5.81
CA HIS A 224 10.28 -12.75 6.46
C HIS A 224 9.25 -13.87 6.49
N VAL A 225 9.66 -15.06 6.08
CA VAL A 225 8.88 -16.29 6.15
C VAL A 225 9.68 -17.28 7.01
N GLN A 226 9.15 -17.64 8.18
CA GLN A 226 9.84 -18.51 9.15
C GLN A 226 11.25 -17.99 9.53
N GLY A 227 11.39 -16.66 9.68
CA GLY A 227 12.66 -16.03 10.00
C GLY A 227 13.60 -15.79 8.81
N GLU A 228 13.37 -16.42 7.65
CA GLU A 228 14.17 -16.25 6.44
C GLU A 228 13.66 -15.11 5.58
N LYS A 229 14.57 -14.35 4.95
CA LYS A 229 14.24 -13.26 4.05
C LYS A 229 13.71 -13.78 2.72
N HIS A 230 12.51 -13.33 2.36
CA HIS A 230 11.86 -13.57 1.09
C HIS A 230 11.42 -12.25 0.46
N TRP A 231 10.89 -12.31 -0.75
CA TRP A 231 10.39 -11.16 -1.51
C TRP A 231 8.99 -11.47 -2.02
N ILE A 232 8.04 -10.57 -1.73
CA ILE A 232 6.73 -10.55 -2.38
C ILE A 232 6.91 -9.76 -3.66
N TRP A 233 6.70 -10.41 -4.78
CA TRP A 233 6.63 -9.80 -6.10
C TRP A 233 5.19 -9.54 -6.46
N THR A 234 4.91 -8.38 -7.04
CA THR A 234 3.62 -8.06 -7.63
C THR A 234 3.77 -7.82 -9.12
N PHE A 235 2.80 -8.34 -9.86
CA PHE A 235 2.64 -8.19 -11.29
C PHE A 235 1.21 -7.70 -11.50
N THR A 236 1.02 -6.46 -11.92
CA THR A 236 -0.32 -5.87 -11.96
C THR A 236 -0.60 -5.14 -13.26
N THR A 237 -1.85 -5.23 -13.71
CA THR A 237 -2.45 -4.51 -14.82
C THR A 237 -3.54 -3.57 -14.27
N PRO A 238 -4.25 -2.79 -15.09
CA PRO A 238 -5.44 -2.05 -14.64
C PRO A 238 -6.54 -2.91 -14.00
N SER A 239 -6.69 -4.16 -14.42
CA SER A 239 -7.79 -5.06 -14.02
C SER A 239 -7.39 -6.17 -13.07
N GLU A 240 -6.09 -6.56 -13.05
CA GLU A 240 -5.66 -7.76 -12.35
C GLU A 240 -4.35 -7.58 -11.61
N THR A 241 -4.16 -8.36 -10.57
CA THR A 241 -2.91 -8.38 -9.80
C THR A 241 -2.55 -9.81 -9.41
N PHE A 242 -1.33 -10.19 -9.72
CA PHE A 242 -0.73 -11.47 -9.36
C PHE A 242 0.40 -11.26 -8.37
N PHE A 243 0.41 -12.05 -7.30
CA PHE A 243 1.47 -12.03 -6.29
C PHE A 243 2.17 -13.37 -6.21
N VAL A 244 3.48 -13.33 -5.97
CA VAL A 244 4.27 -14.52 -5.68
C VAL A 244 5.35 -14.23 -4.66
N ILE A 245 5.62 -15.16 -3.75
CA ILE A 245 6.67 -15.04 -2.75
C ILE A 245 7.83 -15.92 -3.15
N ARG A 246 9.05 -15.34 -3.22
CA ARG A 246 10.29 -16.05 -3.58
C ARG A 246 11.46 -15.62 -2.70
N LYS A 247 12.44 -16.51 -2.52
CA LYS A 247 13.71 -16.18 -1.83
C LYS A 247 14.56 -15.19 -2.62
N SER A 248 14.42 -15.17 -3.93
CA SER A 248 15.22 -14.35 -4.83
C SER A 248 14.56 -13.01 -5.15
N ARG A 249 15.38 -11.96 -5.27
CA ARG A 249 15.05 -10.65 -5.86
C ARG A 249 15.62 -10.52 -7.28
N GLY A 250 16.01 -11.60 -7.91
CA GLY A 250 16.73 -11.59 -9.19
C GLY A 250 15.85 -11.80 -10.42
N THR A 251 16.49 -11.70 -11.59
CA THR A 251 15.88 -11.92 -12.91
C THR A 251 15.23 -13.29 -13.06
N ASN A 252 15.71 -14.31 -12.31
CA ASN A 252 15.16 -15.66 -12.32
C ASN A 252 13.66 -15.69 -11.96
N VAL A 253 13.19 -14.81 -11.07
CA VAL A 253 11.76 -14.73 -10.72
C VAL A 253 10.95 -14.17 -11.89
N LEU A 254 11.46 -13.17 -12.60
CA LEU A 254 10.82 -12.65 -13.82
C LEU A 254 10.73 -13.71 -14.89
N ILE A 255 11.79 -14.51 -15.07
CA ILE A 255 11.81 -15.62 -16.05
C ILE A 255 10.82 -16.72 -15.64
N GLU A 256 10.73 -17.06 -14.37
CA GLU A 256 9.79 -18.06 -13.84
C GLU A 256 8.34 -17.63 -14.08
N VAL A 257 8.00 -16.40 -13.69
CA VAL A 257 6.61 -15.89 -13.72
C VAL A 257 6.19 -15.54 -15.14
N LEU A 258 6.96 -14.73 -15.86
CA LEU A 258 6.59 -14.16 -17.15
C LEU A 258 7.04 -15.01 -18.35
N THR A 259 7.97 -15.91 -18.14
CA THR A 259 8.71 -16.65 -19.19
C THR A 259 9.52 -15.74 -20.11
N ARG A 260 10.44 -16.29 -20.89
CA ARG A 260 11.20 -15.53 -21.89
C ARG A 260 10.38 -15.14 -23.14
N ARG A 261 9.12 -15.58 -23.20
CA ARG A 261 8.19 -15.23 -24.29
C ARG A 261 7.43 -13.94 -24.07
N PHE A 262 7.50 -13.36 -22.86
CA PHE A 262 6.84 -12.08 -22.57
C PHE A 262 7.33 -10.99 -23.53
N ARG A 263 6.40 -10.23 -24.11
CA ARG A 263 6.67 -9.18 -25.10
C ARG A 263 6.12 -7.80 -24.68
N GLY A 264 5.35 -7.74 -23.61
CA GLY A 264 4.77 -6.51 -23.09
C GLY A 264 5.83 -5.54 -22.56
N ILE A 265 5.39 -4.32 -22.26
CA ILE A 265 6.19 -3.28 -21.62
C ILE A 265 6.08 -3.44 -20.12
N ILE A 266 7.22 -3.46 -19.41
CA ILE A 266 7.26 -3.48 -17.94
C ILE A 266 7.51 -2.07 -17.42
N VAL A 267 6.58 -1.57 -16.61
CA VAL A 267 6.76 -0.34 -15.82
C VAL A 267 7.32 -0.74 -14.45
N CYS A 268 8.50 -0.23 -14.09
CA CYS A 268 9.21 -0.64 -12.88
C CYS A 268 10.08 0.49 -12.30
N ASP A 269 10.70 0.22 -11.16
CA ASP A 269 11.79 1.05 -10.63
C ASP A 269 13.09 0.87 -11.46
N GLY A 270 14.16 1.50 -11.04
CA GLY A 270 15.45 1.39 -11.73
C GLY A 270 16.26 0.13 -11.38
N TRP A 271 15.68 -0.94 -10.83
CA TRP A 271 16.40 -2.13 -10.41
C TRP A 271 16.94 -2.95 -11.60
N LYS A 272 18.23 -3.31 -11.56
CA LYS A 272 18.96 -3.93 -12.69
C LYS A 272 18.33 -5.22 -13.25
N PRO A 273 17.72 -6.14 -12.48
CA PRO A 273 17.11 -7.35 -12.98
C PRO A 273 16.08 -7.15 -14.09
N TYR A 274 15.29 -6.06 -14.06
CA TYR A 274 14.31 -5.75 -15.09
C TYR A 274 14.98 -5.54 -16.46
N ALA A 275 16.04 -4.72 -16.53
CA ALA A 275 16.79 -4.46 -17.76
C ALA A 275 17.58 -5.69 -18.29
N ARG A 276 17.86 -6.66 -17.43
CA ARG A 276 18.42 -7.96 -17.82
C ARG A 276 17.37 -8.91 -18.38
N PHE A 277 16.11 -8.75 -17.97
CA PHE A 277 15.00 -9.57 -18.43
C PHE A 277 14.48 -9.11 -19.80
N THR A 278 14.22 -7.81 -19.98
CA THR A 278 13.70 -7.23 -21.22
C THR A 278 14.25 -5.85 -21.50
N LYS A 279 14.17 -5.42 -22.77
CA LYS A 279 14.41 -4.03 -23.19
C LYS A 279 13.13 -3.19 -23.29
N ASN A 280 11.96 -3.83 -23.24
CA ASN A 280 10.67 -3.16 -23.25
C ASN A 280 10.33 -2.67 -21.83
N LEU A 281 10.96 -1.57 -21.42
CA LEU A 281 10.83 -1.02 -20.07
C LEU A 281 10.37 0.43 -20.08
N GLN A 282 9.59 0.80 -19.07
CA GLN A 282 9.39 2.17 -18.63
C GLN A 282 9.89 2.31 -17.19
N ARG A 283 10.84 3.19 -16.94
CA ARG A 283 11.30 3.51 -15.59
C ARG A 283 10.39 4.54 -14.94
N CYS A 284 10.15 4.36 -13.66
CA CYS A 284 9.27 5.21 -12.85
C CYS A 284 9.83 6.60 -12.63
N TRP A 285 9.19 7.64 -13.18
CA TRP A 285 9.55 9.05 -12.98
C TRP A 285 9.38 9.51 -11.53
N ALA A 286 8.42 8.97 -10.80
CA ALA A 286 8.25 9.33 -9.39
C ALA A 286 9.49 8.97 -8.54
N HIS A 287 10.16 7.85 -8.83
CA HIS A 287 11.41 7.48 -8.18
C HIS A 287 12.56 8.41 -8.58
N LEU A 288 12.65 8.75 -9.86
CA LEU A 288 13.66 9.68 -10.37
C LEU A 288 13.54 11.07 -9.71
N LEU A 289 12.34 11.63 -9.70
CA LEU A 289 12.06 12.95 -9.12
C LEU A 289 12.25 12.97 -7.59
N ARG A 290 11.89 11.89 -6.89
CA ARG A 290 12.12 11.78 -5.45
C ARG A 290 13.61 11.74 -5.12
N GLU A 291 14.40 10.98 -5.87
CA GLU A 291 15.85 10.87 -5.68
C GLU A 291 16.57 12.18 -6.03
N SER A 292 16.20 12.84 -7.14
CA SER A 292 16.75 14.16 -7.50
C SER A 292 16.42 15.24 -6.47
N LYS A 293 15.21 15.22 -5.90
CA LYS A 293 14.82 16.12 -4.82
C LYS A 293 15.65 15.90 -3.55
N ASP A 294 15.80 14.63 -3.12
CA ASP A 294 16.66 14.31 -1.97
C ASP A 294 18.11 14.76 -2.16
N LEU A 295 18.61 14.72 -3.40
CA LEU A 295 19.94 15.23 -3.72
C LEU A 295 19.99 16.75 -3.72
N SER A 296 18.99 17.44 -4.26
CA SER A 296 18.93 18.91 -4.27
C SER A 296 18.83 19.51 -2.86
N GLU A 297 18.17 18.81 -1.92
CA GLU A 297 18.12 19.22 -0.51
C GLU A 297 19.47 19.10 0.21
N LYS A 298 20.42 18.30 -0.34
CA LYS A 298 21.72 17.98 0.28
C LYS A 298 22.92 18.63 -0.42
N PHE A 299 22.81 18.88 -1.72
CA PHE A 299 23.89 19.34 -2.58
C PHE A 299 23.39 20.44 -3.52
N GLY A 300 23.96 21.65 -3.39
CA GLY A 300 23.53 22.82 -4.19
C GLY A 300 23.65 22.61 -5.69
N GLU A 301 24.67 21.86 -6.15
CA GLU A 301 24.84 21.56 -7.59
C GLU A 301 23.72 20.69 -8.18
N ALA A 302 22.96 19.96 -7.35
CA ALA A 302 21.84 19.13 -7.79
C ALA A 302 20.51 19.92 -7.91
N VAL A 303 20.45 21.18 -7.42
CA VAL A 303 19.23 22.00 -7.49
C VAL A 303 18.80 22.25 -8.95
N PRO A 304 19.67 22.79 -9.84
CA PRO A 304 19.26 23.00 -11.23
C PRO A 304 18.93 21.72 -11.97
N LEU A 305 19.58 20.61 -11.66
CA LEU A 305 19.26 19.30 -12.20
C LEU A 305 17.83 18.84 -11.78
N HIS A 306 17.49 19.00 -10.50
CA HIS A 306 16.15 18.65 -10.03
C HIS A 306 15.05 19.49 -10.68
N GLU A 307 15.24 20.81 -10.77
CA GLU A 307 14.28 21.70 -11.42
C GLU A 307 14.12 21.38 -12.91
N ALA A 308 15.21 21.06 -13.61
CA ALA A 308 15.16 20.65 -15.01
C ALA A 308 14.40 19.32 -15.20
N LEU A 309 14.67 18.29 -14.39
CA LEU A 309 13.97 17.02 -14.44
C LEU A 309 12.47 17.18 -14.13
N LYS A 310 12.14 18.02 -13.16
CA LYS A 310 10.76 18.34 -12.79
C LYS A 310 10.04 19.08 -13.92
N GLY A 311 10.65 20.13 -14.46
CA GLY A 311 10.09 20.88 -15.58
C GLY A 311 9.92 20.04 -16.84
N LEU A 312 10.89 19.18 -17.17
CA LEU A 312 10.78 18.21 -18.25
C LEU A 312 9.57 17.27 -18.05
N TYR A 313 9.43 16.68 -16.86
CA TYR A 313 8.31 15.80 -16.54
C TYR A 313 6.95 16.50 -16.66
N GLU A 314 6.81 17.71 -16.10
CA GLU A 314 5.59 18.51 -16.18
C GLU A 314 5.24 18.89 -17.63
N SER A 315 6.23 19.29 -18.43
CA SER A 315 6.06 19.57 -19.85
C SER A 315 5.61 18.34 -20.64
N LEU A 316 6.23 17.18 -20.42
CA LEU A 316 5.89 15.94 -21.10
C LEU A 316 4.47 15.47 -20.76
N THR A 317 4.08 15.49 -19.47
CA THR A 317 2.73 15.09 -19.06
C THR A 317 1.68 16.00 -19.70
N LYS A 318 1.90 17.32 -19.69
CA LYS A 318 1.01 18.29 -20.32
C LYS A 318 0.89 18.10 -21.85
N SER A 319 2.02 17.87 -22.52
CA SER A 319 2.03 17.68 -23.99
C SER A 319 1.33 16.39 -24.43
N LEU A 320 1.18 15.40 -23.54
CA LEU A 320 0.52 14.15 -23.84
C LEU A 320 -0.95 14.10 -23.42
N GLU A 321 -1.47 15.09 -22.68
CA GLU A 321 -2.88 15.16 -22.25
C GLU A 321 -3.87 15.17 -23.44
N CYS A 322 -3.47 15.77 -24.57
CA CYS A 322 -4.30 15.86 -25.78
C CYS A 322 -4.17 14.64 -26.72
N GLU A 323 -3.53 13.56 -26.26
CA GLU A 323 -3.29 12.34 -27.05
C GLU A 323 -2.74 12.62 -28.46
N PRO A 324 -1.57 13.28 -28.58
CA PRO A 324 -1.04 13.69 -29.88
C PRO A 324 -0.75 12.49 -30.79
N PRO A 325 -0.80 12.70 -32.14
CA PRO A 325 -0.55 11.65 -33.11
C PRO A 325 0.91 11.14 -33.04
N PRO A 326 1.20 9.97 -33.62
CA PRO A 326 2.52 9.31 -33.51
C PRO A 326 3.70 10.20 -33.97
N GLU A 327 3.54 11.01 -35.00
CA GLU A 327 4.58 11.92 -35.52
C GLU A 327 4.94 12.99 -34.48
N VAL A 328 3.92 13.58 -33.83
CA VAL A 328 4.12 14.59 -32.80
C VAL A 328 4.76 13.95 -31.58
N ARG A 329 4.35 12.71 -31.20
CA ARG A 329 4.97 11.94 -30.10
C ARG A 329 6.45 11.67 -30.36
N MET A 330 6.83 11.39 -31.62
CA MET A 330 8.22 11.18 -32.02
C MET A 330 9.05 12.46 -31.81
N ASN A 331 8.53 13.64 -32.22
CA ASN A 331 9.18 14.91 -32.00
C ASN A 331 9.36 15.23 -30.50
N ILE A 332 8.29 15.01 -29.71
CA ILE A 332 8.35 15.16 -28.23
C ILE A 332 9.43 14.23 -27.64
N TRP A 333 9.47 12.99 -28.09
CA TRP A 333 10.45 11.99 -27.64
C TRP A 333 11.89 12.40 -27.97
N GLN A 334 12.15 12.90 -29.18
CA GLN A 334 13.47 13.39 -29.59
C GLN A 334 13.91 14.57 -28.74
N SER A 335 13.06 15.60 -28.60
CA SER A 335 13.36 16.80 -27.82
C SER A 335 13.59 16.46 -26.33
N ALA A 336 12.80 15.54 -25.78
CA ALA A 336 12.96 15.10 -24.37
C ALA A 336 14.32 14.40 -24.16
N ARG A 337 14.77 13.59 -25.11
CA ARG A 337 16.07 12.91 -25.05
C ARG A 337 17.22 13.91 -25.12
N GLU A 338 17.14 14.93 -25.99
CA GLU A 338 18.14 15.97 -26.09
C GLU A 338 18.29 16.77 -24.79
N VAL A 339 17.16 17.16 -24.19
CA VAL A 339 17.17 17.82 -22.88
C VAL A 339 17.82 16.94 -21.81
N LEU A 340 17.47 15.66 -21.74
CA LEU A 340 18.05 14.76 -20.74
C LEU A 340 19.52 14.51 -20.99
N GLN A 341 19.96 14.37 -22.26
CA GLN A 341 21.35 14.16 -22.65
C GLN A 341 22.19 15.35 -22.22
N HIS A 342 21.72 16.59 -22.44
CA HIS A 342 22.41 17.80 -22.00
C HIS A 342 22.77 17.77 -20.50
N TRP A 343 21.86 17.25 -19.66
CA TRP A 343 22.11 17.14 -18.22
C TRP A 343 23.01 15.97 -17.85
N ILE A 344 23.03 14.90 -18.65
CA ILE A 344 23.94 13.76 -18.47
C ILE A 344 25.37 14.15 -18.79
N ASP A 345 25.60 14.97 -19.81
CA ASP A 345 26.91 15.34 -20.32
C ASP A 345 27.61 16.42 -19.45
N ARG A 346 26.92 16.99 -18.46
CA ARG A 346 27.50 17.93 -17.52
C ARG A 346 28.46 17.27 -16.53
N GLU A 347 29.48 18.00 -16.14
CA GLU A 347 30.34 17.60 -15.04
C GLU A 347 29.72 17.92 -13.67
N TYR A 348 29.88 17.01 -12.73
CA TYR A 348 29.38 17.13 -11.36
C TYR A 348 30.49 16.81 -10.38
N LEU A 349 30.65 17.63 -9.34
CA LEU A 349 31.72 17.48 -8.35
C LEU A 349 31.36 16.43 -7.30
N GLU A 350 30.09 16.36 -6.89
CA GLU A 350 29.63 15.46 -5.82
C GLU A 350 29.48 14.02 -6.30
N VAL A 351 30.12 13.09 -5.62
CA VAL A 351 30.12 11.66 -5.95
C VAL A 351 28.69 11.08 -6.02
N LYS A 352 27.78 11.54 -5.15
CA LYS A 352 26.39 11.05 -5.15
C LYS A 352 25.59 11.54 -6.33
N VAL A 353 25.84 12.78 -6.76
CA VAL A 353 25.24 13.35 -7.97
C VAL A 353 25.75 12.62 -9.21
N ARG A 354 27.06 12.37 -9.32
CA ARG A 354 27.64 11.56 -10.41
C ARG A 354 27.03 10.15 -10.50
N LYS A 355 26.85 9.48 -9.34
CA LYS A 355 26.19 8.16 -9.30
C LYS A 355 24.73 8.21 -9.77
N PHE A 356 24.03 9.29 -9.43
CA PHE A 356 22.67 9.50 -9.88
C PHE A 356 22.61 9.76 -11.40
N ILE A 357 23.49 10.58 -11.94
CA ILE A 357 23.63 10.77 -13.39
C ILE A 357 23.96 9.46 -14.10
N GLY A 358 24.88 8.65 -13.57
CA GLY A 358 25.16 7.31 -14.10
C GLY A 358 23.95 6.40 -14.09
N LYS A 359 23.05 6.52 -13.09
CA LYS A 359 21.76 5.79 -13.07
C LYS A 359 20.81 6.28 -14.16
N ILE A 360 20.75 7.60 -14.40
CA ILE A 360 19.94 8.20 -15.48
C ILE A 360 20.47 7.70 -16.83
N SER A 361 21.76 7.82 -17.07
CA SER A 361 22.43 7.40 -18.32
C SER A 361 22.22 5.91 -18.61
N ASN A 362 22.43 5.02 -17.61
CA ASN A 362 22.16 3.58 -17.75
C ASN A 362 20.71 3.21 -18.05
N GLY A 363 19.79 4.13 -17.85
CA GLY A 363 18.37 3.94 -18.11
C GLY A 363 17.84 4.81 -19.22
N PHE A 364 18.70 5.46 -19.97
CA PHE A 364 18.37 6.50 -20.92
C PHE A 364 17.21 6.15 -21.86
N ASP A 365 17.23 4.97 -22.45
CA ASP A 365 16.20 4.48 -23.36
C ASP A 365 14.87 4.15 -22.69
N TYR A 366 14.84 4.04 -21.36
CA TYR A 366 13.68 3.56 -20.60
C TYR A 366 12.90 4.68 -19.89
N TRP A 367 13.37 5.94 -19.95
CA TRP A 367 12.69 7.06 -19.31
C TRP A 367 11.51 7.59 -20.13
N PHE A 368 11.48 7.32 -21.43
CA PHE A 368 10.57 7.95 -22.39
C PHE A 368 9.71 6.96 -23.16
N THR A 369 9.65 5.70 -22.73
CA THR A 369 8.85 4.64 -23.39
C THR A 369 7.36 5.00 -23.44
N PHE A 370 6.84 5.67 -22.40
CA PHE A 370 5.45 6.13 -22.34
C PHE A 370 5.08 7.16 -23.41
N ILE A 371 6.03 7.90 -23.96
CA ILE A 371 5.77 8.87 -25.00
C ILE A 371 5.34 8.17 -26.29
N LEU A 372 6.05 7.11 -26.66
CA LEU A 372 5.81 6.37 -27.90
C LEU A 372 4.73 5.29 -27.76
N ASN A 373 4.35 4.93 -26.52
CA ASN A 373 3.41 3.86 -26.25
C ASN A 373 2.23 4.38 -25.41
N PRO A 374 1.12 4.81 -26.05
CA PRO A 374 -0.08 5.24 -25.37
C PRO A 374 -0.58 4.19 -24.36
N GLY A 375 -1.05 4.66 -23.21
CA GLY A 375 -1.51 3.79 -22.12
C GLY A 375 -0.42 3.32 -21.14
N VAL A 376 0.87 3.55 -21.45
CA VAL A 376 1.96 3.32 -20.48
C VAL A 376 2.01 4.48 -19.49
N GLU A 377 1.81 4.20 -18.21
CA GLU A 377 1.92 5.23 -17.15
C GLU A 377 3.38 5.63 -16.93
N THR A 378 3.61 6.90 -16.63
CA THR A 378 4.94 7.45 -16.33
C THR A 378 5.52 6.94 -15.02
N THR A 379 4.67 6.40 -14.14
CA THR A 379 5.02 5.99 -12.78
C THR A 379 4.62 4.55 -12.48
N ASN A 380 5.31 3.92 -11.52
CA ASN A 380 4.99 2.58 -11.03
C ASN A 380 4.06 2.59 -9.81
N ASN A 381 3.30 3.68 -9.61
CA ASN A 381 2.42 3.84 -8.45
C ASN A 381 1.35 2.74 -8.36
N ARG A 382 0.98 2.11 -9.48
CA ARG A 382 0.03 1.00 -9.53
C ARG A 382 0.56 -0.21 -8.76
N ALA A 383 1.79 -0.64 -9.06
CA ALA A 383 2.42 -1.75 -8.36
C ALA A 383 2.71 -1.41 -6.88
N GLU A 384 3.13 -0.17 -6.57
CA GLU A 384 3.32 0.29 -5.18
C GLU A 384 2.00 0.23 -4.39
N ARG A 385 0.88 0.65 -4.99
CA ARG A 385 -0.46 0.54 -4.36
C ARG A 385 -0.88 -0.90 -4.14
N ALA A 386 -0.63 -1.78 -5.12
CA ALA A 386 -0.94 -3.21 -5.00
C ALA A 386 -0.16 -3.89 -3.86
N LEU A 387 1.10 -3.48 -3.63
CA LEU A 387 1.92 -4.01 -2.52
C LEU A 387 1.52 -3.46 -1.14
N ARG A 388 0.84 -2.31 -1.07
CA ARG A 388 0.52 -1.64 0.20
C ARG A 388 -0.19 -2.54 1.23
N PRO A 389 -1.21 -3.37 0.88
CA PRO A 389 -1.84 -4.29 1.82
C PRO A 389 -0.85 -5.25 2.48
N HIS A 390 0.08 -5.82 1.73
CA HIS A 390 1.10 -6.74 2.22
C HIS A 390 2.15 -6.03 3.13
N VAL A 391 2.52 -4.80 2.78
CA VAL A 391 3.41 -3.98 3.63
C VAL A 391 2.74 -3.65 4.97
N VAL A 392 1.42 -3.36 4.98
CA VAL A 392 0.65 -3.13 6.21
C VAL A 392 0.56 -4.43 7.01
N GLN A 393 0.20 -5.54 6.37
CA GLN A 393 0.08 -6.85 7.02
C GLN A 393 1.40 -7.28 7.67
N ARG A 394 2.54 -7.09 6.98
CA ARG A 394 3.86 -7.34 7.55
C ARG A 394 4.10 -6.57 8.85
N LYS A 395 3.71 -5.29 8.90
CA LYS A 395 3.85 -4.46 10.10
C LYS A 395 2.95 -4.93 11.24
N ILE A 396 1.73 -5.39 10.94
CA ILE A 396 0.79 -5.95 11.94
C ILE A 396 1.31 -7.26 12.50
N LEU A 397 1.90 -8.11 11.67
CA LEU A 397 2.38 -9.44 12.07
C LEU A 397 3.79 -9.42 12.67
N GLY A 398 4.51 -8.30 12.59
CA GLY A 398 5.88 -8.19 13.09
C GLY A 398 6.91 -8.98 12.27
N THR A 399 6.65 -9.21 10.99
CA THR A 399 7.51 -10.00 10.08
C THR A 399 8.27 -9.14 9.08
#